data_fa850655d64608a1d66e3c24c4a3c013
#
_entry.id   fa850655d64608a1d66e3c24c4a3c013
#
_cell.length_a   1.000
_cell.length_b   1.000
_cell.length_c   1.000
_cell.angle_alpha   90.00
_cell.angle_beta   90.00
_cell.angle_gamma   90.00
#
_symmetry.space_group_name_H-M   'P 1'
#
loop_
_entity.id
_entity.type
_entity.pdbx_description
1 polymer ?
#
loop_
_entity_poly.entity_id
_entity_poly.type
_entity_poly.pdbx_seq_one_letter_code
_entity_poly.pdbx_strand_id
1 'polypeptide(L)'
;GAGYDGLAEAYRMQLSLAFLTLIPLTLYVAFFIRPTLSWLENFKMFFNISSPFKKKKNLTVLEGGQDGPDDPMARERVLRKLGLSLPEDDIVICRNVATRRPVAIANNDRYLHTLVTGPTGAGKTSRILKPMVEQELKAIARSLVRGIPRGLTVIEPKGDFAADVAEMAHYYNVPVLYVDPLRKDTSKFNPLEGDPILVAEATRTVLQATFGRQEAFYSKVQEIAARNTVLLLKYLRRDDVTMNLLSQVLRDYSKLREEVNRLKDLCQDLDDNILEAKRLGNEDEVAWYSYLKSIESRLDDLVSYFEVEVLGDQAQKTHQFAMGLRLQVEDIAGNELLSNVINCKSDINLDVHLNRGGVLVINT
;
A
#
# COMPACT_ATOMS: atom_id res chain seq x y z
N GLY A 1 -69.88 12.02 -32.07
CA GLY A 1 -69.36 11.20 -30.97
C GLY A 1 -67.95 10.67 -31.25
N ALA A 2 -67.58 10.45 -32.53
CA ALA A 2 -66.32 9.76 -32.82
C ALA A 2 -65.01 10.59 -32.71
N GLY A 3 -65.10 11.89 -32.52
CA GLY A 3 -63.90 12.76 -32.41
C GLY A 3 -63.39 12.95 -30.96
N TYR A 4 -64.20 12.78 -29.97
CA TYR A 4 -63.84 12.97 -28.58
C TYR A 4 -63.19 11.72 -27.94
N ASP A 5 -63.57 10.53 -28.41
CA ASP A 5 -62.98 9.29 -27.89
C ASP A 5 -61.53 9.09 -28.32
N GLY A 6 -61.19 9.50 -29.53
CA GLY A 6 -59.79 9.43 -30.06
C GLY A 6 -58.86 10.43 -29.36
N LEU A 7 -59.36 11.61 -28.97
CA LEU A 7 -58.57 12.61 -28.19
C LEU A 7 -58.37 12.13 -26.73
N ALA A 8 -59.36 11.49 -26.16
CA ALA A 8 -59.22 10.93 -24.79
C ALA A 8 -58.24 9.75 -24.75
N GLU A 9 -58.20 8.89 -25.76
CA GLU A 9 -57.23 7.81 -25.89
C GLU A 9 -55.78 8.35 -26.11
N ALA A 10 -55.63 9.35 -26.98
CA ALA A 10 -54.35 9.99 -27.18
C ALA A 10 -53.81 10.65 -25.92
N TYR A 11 -54.67 11.30 -25.17
CA TYR A 11 -54.29 11.92 -23.86
C TYR A 11 -53.95 10.83 -22.80
N ARG A 12 -54.68 9.73 -22.73
CA ARG A 12 -54.35 8.60 -21.85
C ARG A 12 -53.02 7.97 -22.24
N MET A 13 -52.71 7.82 -23.52
CA MET A 13 -51.46 7.30 -24.02
C MET A 13 -50.27 8.24 -23.71
N GLN A 14 -50.48 9.55 -23.87
CA GLN A 14 -49.47 10.54 -23.50
C GLN A 14 -49.23 10.61 -21.97
N LEU A 15 -50.28 10.51 -21.16
CA LEU A 15 -50.15 10.44 -19.72
C LEU A 15 -49.45 9.14 -19.26
N SER A 16 -49.75 8.00 -19.86
CA SER A 16 -49.05 6.76 -19.54
C SER A 16 -47.61 6.75 -19.94
N LEU A 17 -47.23 7.35 -21.10
CA LEU A 17 -45.84 7.54 -21.52
C LEU A 17 -45.11 8.50 -20.58
N ALA A 18 -45.75 9.60 -20.16
CA ALA A 18 -45.17 10.53 -19.22
C ALA A 18 -44.93 9.86 -17.82
N PHE A 19 -45.85 9.04 -17.35
CA PHE A 19 -45.64 8.26 -16.11
C PHE A 19 -44.54 7.21 -16.27
N LEU A 20 -44.41 6.54 -17.40
CA LEU A 20 -43.39 5.55 -17.68
C LEU A 20 -41.97 6.15 -17.73
N THR A 21 -41.84 7.43 -18.09
CA THR A 21 -40.55 8.13 -18.13
C THR A 21 -40.24 8.90 -16.85
N LEU A 22 -41.27 9.46 -16.18
CA LEU A 22 -41.09 10.21 -14.93
C LEU A 22 -40.73 9.32 -13.72
N ILE A 23 -41.32 8.13 -13.64
CA ILE A 23 -41.04 7.19 -12.53
C ILE A 23 -39.58 6.71 -12.54
N PRO A 24 -39.00 6.22 -13.64
CA PRO A 24 -37.58 5.89 -13.67
C PRO A 24 -36.66 7.09 -13.41
N LEU A 25 -37.02 8.27 -13.93
CA LEU A 25 -36.25 9.49 -13.73
C LEU A 25 -36.26 9.96 -12.26
N THR A 26 -37.44 9.89 -11.59
CA THR A 26 -37.55 10.23 -10.16
C THR A 26 -36.83 9.21 -9.29
N LEU A 27 -36.87 7.92 -9.62
CA LEU A 27 -36.12 6.88 -8.96
C LEU A 27 -34.62 7.06 -9.17
N TYR A 28 -34.19 7.38 -10.40
CA TYR A 28 -32.80 7.68 -10.69
C TYR A 28 -32.30 8.90 -9.88
N VAL A 29 -33.06 9.98 -9.84
CA VAL A 29 -32.75 11.17 -9.03
C VAL A 29 -32.74 10.84 -7.51
N ALA A 30 -33.69 10.05 -7.03
CA ALA A 30 -33.79 9.69 -5.63
C ALA A 30 -32.67 8.72 -5.19
N PHE A 31 -32.33 7.75 -6.02
CA PHE A 31 -31.37 6.70 -5.64
C PHE A 31 -29.92 7.01 -6.01
N PHE A 32 -29.68 7.80 -7.06
CA PHE A 32 -28.33 8.07 -7.55
C PHE A 32 -27.89 9.53 -7.36
N ILE A 33 -28.75 10.50 -7.63
CA ILE A 33 -28.36 11.90 -7.56
C ILE A 33 -28.48 12.47 -6.13
N ARG A 34 -29.54 12.14 -5.39
CA ARG A 34 -29.69 12.58 -4.00
C ARG A 34 -28.60 12.06 -3.06
N PRO A 35 -28.24 10.76 -3.07
CA PRO A 35 -27.14 10.29 -2.25
C PRO A 35 -25.80 10.90 -2.65
N THR A 36 -25.55 11.14 -3.94
CA THR A 36 -24.32 11.81 -4.40
C THR A 36 -24.26 13.28 -4.03
N LEU A 37 -25.41 13.98 -4.07
CA LEU A 37 -25.50 15.37 -3.60
C LEU A 37 -25.39 15.46 -2.07
N SER A 38 -26.03 14.57 -1.31
CA SER A 38 -25.86 14.51 0.13
C SER A 38 -24.43 14.11 0.54
N TRP A 39 -23.78 13.24 -0.25
CA TRP A 39 -22.38 12.91 -0.08
C TRP A 39 -21.50 14.15 -0.37
N LEU A 40 -21.78 14.91 -1.41
CA LEU A 40 -21.09 16.18 -1.72
C LEU A 40 -21.33 17.27 -0.66
N GLU A 41 -22.52 17.35 -0.08
CA GLU A 41 -22.81 18.28 1.03
C GLU A 41 -22.12 17.83 2.33
N ASN A 42 -22.14 16.54 2.63
CA ASN A 42 -21.38 15.96 3.74
C ASN A 42 -19.87 16.10 3.52
N PHE A 43 -19.39 15.96 2.28
CA PHE A 43 -18.01 16.20 1.89
C PHE A 43 -17.64 17.69 2.08
N LYS A 44 -18.53 18.63 1.74
CA LYS A 44 -18.35 20.06 2.04
C LYS A 44 -18.36 20.36 3.54
N MET A 45 -19.19 19.65 4.31
CA MET A 45 -19.27 19.81 5.76
C MET A 45 -18.08 19.15 6.47
N PHE A 46 -17.59 18.01 5.97
CA PHE A 46 -16.44 17.30 6.50
C PHE A 46 -15.13 18.07 6.28
N PHE A 47 -15.00 18.76 5.15
CA PHE A 47 -13.82 19.59 4.88
C PHE A 47 -13.94 20.98 5.48
N ASN A 48 -15.07 21.34 6.12
CA ASN A 48 -15.33 22.68 6.65
C ASN A 48 -14.61 23.78 5.83
N ILE A 49 -14.66 23.59 4.51
CA ILE A 49 -14.23 24.57 3.56
C ILE A 49 -15.38 25.57 3.54
N SER A 50 -15.52 26.33 4.62
CA SER A 50 -16.04 27.67 4.52
C SER A 50 -15.19 28.27 3.41
N SER A 51 -15.78 28.28 2.21
CA SER A 51 -15.15 28.74 1.00
C SER A 51 -14.34 29.99 1.32
N PRO A 52 -13.01 29.96 1.33
CA PRO A 52 -12.21 31.18 1.44
C PRO A 52 -12.40 32.03 0.19
N PHE A 53 -13.18 31.54 -0.78
CA PHE A 53 -13.52 32.23 -2.03
C PHE A 53 -14.76 33.13 -1.97
N LYS A 54 -15.49 33.19 -0.85
CA LYS A 54 -16.44 34.30 -0.65
C LYS A 54 -15.69 35.55 -0.24
N LYS A 55 -15.25 36.28 -1.24
CA LYS A 55 -14.75 37.67 -1.18
C LYS A 55 -13.60 37.89 -0.19
N LYS A 56 -12.38 37.77 -0.69
CA LYS A 56 -11.44 38.86 -0.58
C LYS A 56 -10.38 38.73 -1.68
N LYS A 57 -10.31 39.76 -2.51
CA LYS A 57 -9.12 40.16 -3.24
C LYS A 57 -7.91 39.91 -2.35
N ASN A 58 -6.85 39.32 -2.90
CA ASN A 58 -5.52 39.13 -2.34
C ASN A 58 -5.24 37.75 -1.70
N LEU A 59 -5.60 36.66 -2.38
CA LEU A 59 -4.74 35.47 -2.33
C LEU A 59 -3.69 35.65 -3.43
N THR A 60 -2.69 36.43 -3.16
CA THR A 60 -1.45 36.35 -3.93
C THR A 60 -0.86 34.99 -3.63
N VAL A 61 -0.83 34.10 -4.64
CA VAL A 61 0.12 33.01 -4.70
C VAL A 61 1.46 33.65 -4.32
N LEU A 62 2.09 33.17 -3.26
CA LEU A 62 3.45 33.55 -2.97
C LEU A 62 4.28 33.03 -4.15
N GLU A 63 4.48 33.91 -5.14
CA GLU A 63 5.61 33.75 -6.05
C GLU A 63 6.82 33.63 -5.16
N GLY A 64 7.61 32.56 -5.37
CA GLY A 64 8.82 32.35 -4.62
C GLY A 64 9.71 33.58 -4.75
N GLY A 65 9.61 34.45 -3.76
CA GLY A 65 10.51 35.58 -3.65
C GLY A 65 11.93 35.01 -3.51
N GLN A 66 12.80 35.50 -4.34
CA GLN A 66 14.24 35.23 -4.32
C GLN A 66 14.93 35.76 -3.04
N ASP A 67 14.23 35.88 -1.93
CA ASP A 67 14.75 36.49 -0.73
C ASP A 67 14.99 35.43 0.35
N GLY A 68 16.20 35.04 0.40
CA GLY A 68 16.83 34.33 1.50
C GLY A 68 17.50 33.04 1.07
N PRO A 69 18.65 32.77 1.64
CA PRO A 69 19.27 31.46 1.45
C PRO A 69 18.29 30.40 1.88
N ASP A 70 18.29 29.26 1.21
CA ASP A 70 17.59 28.03 1.57
C ASP A 70 18.09 27.46 2.92
N ASP A 71 18.37 28.35 3.89
CA ASP A 71 18.79 27.98 5.24
C ASP A 71 17.55 27.61 6.05
N PRO A 72 17.37 26.31 6.31
CA PRO A 72 16.26 25.80 7.12
C PRO A 72 16.21 26.44 8.52
N MET A 73 17.37 26.79 9.07
CA MET A 73 17.51 27.46 10.36
C MET A 73 17.09 28.95 10.33
N ALA A 74 17.12 29.61 9.18
CA ALA A 74 16.63 30.97 9.06
C ALA A 74 15.11 31.06 9.24
N ARG A 75 14.37 30.08 8.73
CA ARG A 75 12.92 29.96 8.94
C ARG A 75 12.56 29.76 10.43
N GLU A 76 13.27 28.89 11.11
CA GLU A 76 13.04 28.62 12.54
C GLU A 76 13.39 29.81 13.42
N ARG A 77 14.49 30.53 13.10
CA ARG A 77 14.88 31.77 13.77
C ARG A 77 13.83 32.89 13.61
N VAL A 78 13.22 33.01 12.43
CA VAL A 78 12.15 33.99 12.18
C VAL A 78 10.88 33.60 12.95
N LEU A 79 10.54 32.33 13.03
CA LEU A 79 9.39 31.86 13.81
C LEU A 79 9.57 32.11 15.31
N ARG A 80 10.76 31.84 15.86
CA ARG A 80 11.10 32.15 17.25
C ARG A 80 11.06 33.64 17.57
N LYS A 81 11.61 34.49 16.67
CA LYS A 81 11.58 35.95 16.84
C LYS A 81 10.17 36.53 16.82
N LEU A 82 9.23 35.88 16.16
CA LEU A 82 7.85 36.32 16.08
C LEU A 82 6.96 35.77 17.22
N GLY A 83 7.53 35.04 18.20
CA GLY A 83 6.75 34.41 19.27
C GLY A 83 5.76 33.34 18.79
N LEU A 84 5.94 32.87 17.57
CA LEU A 84 5.08 31.90 16.88
C LEU A 84 5.77 30.52 16.92
N SER A 85 6.07 30.03 18.12
CA SER A 85 6.46 28.61 18.29
C SER A 85 5.22 27.77 18.02
N LEU A 86 5.15 27.21 16.83
CA LEU A 86 4.23 26.11 16.57
C LEU A 86 4.68 24.90 17.40
N PRO A 87 3.77 24.05 17.80
CA PRO A 87 4.12 22.73 18.33
C PRO A 87 5.17 22.08 17.41
N GLU A 88 6.15 21.43 18.01
CA GLU A 88 7.38 20.99 17.35
C GLU A 88 7.14 20.04 16.17
N ASP A 89 5.95 19.43 16.13
CA ASP A 89 5.54 18.41 15.15
C ASP A 89 4.49 18.87 14.15
N ASP A 90 4.02 20.12 14.23
CA ASP A 90 3.11 20.67 13.24
C ASP A 90 3.83 20.96 11.94
N ILE A 91 3.17 20.69 10.80
CA ILE A 91 3.71 20.95 9.47
C ILE A 91 3.15 22.23 8.90
N VAL A 92 4.03 23.22 8.68
CA VAL A 92 3.66 24.48 8.05
C VAL A 92 3.51 24.28 6.54
N ILE A 93 2.32 24.56 6.01
CA ILE A 93 2.03 24.48 4.57
C ILE A 93 2.28 25.83 3.90
N CYS A 94 1.83 26.93 4.50
CA CYS A 94 1.94 28.27 3.94
C CYS A 94 1.86 29.33 5.03
N ARG A 95 1.95 30.59 4.64
CA ARG A 95 1.72 31.73 5.52
C ARG A 95 0.52 32.56 5.05
N ASN A 96 -0.31 32.98 5.96
CA ASN A 96 -1.36 33.92 5.67
C ASN A 96 -0.75 35.25 5.21
N VAL A 97 -1.13 35.74 4.04
CA VAL A 97 -0.55 36.97 3.43
C VAL A 97 -0.79 38.20 4.26
N ALA A 98 -1.99 38.36 4.83
CA ALA A 98 -2.38 39.54 5.60
C ALA A 98 -1.77 39.57 7.00
N THR A 99 -1.79 38.43 7.71
CA THR A 99 -1.36 38.34 9.11
C THR A 99 0.08 37.82 9.28
N ARG A 100 0.70 37.35 8.21
CA ARG A 100 2.01 36.67 8.21
C ARG A 100 2.08 35.43 9.12
N ARG A 101 0.98 35.03 9.72
CA ARG A 101 0.91 33.83 10.58
C ARG A 101 1.05 32.56 9.76
N PRO A 102 1.78 31.56 10.26
CA PRO A 102 1.85 30.25 9.61
C PRO A 102 0.48 29.58 9.62
N VAL A 103 0.19 28.87 8.54
CA VAL A 103 -0.93 27.94 8.41
C VAL A 103 -0.31 26.55 8.43
N ALA A 104 -0.63 25.77 9.44
CA ALA A 104 -0.04 24.45 9.65
C ALA A 104 -1.11 23.37 9.76
N ILE A 105 -0.72 22.15 9.45
CA ILE A 105 -1.47 20.95 9.81
C ILE A 105 -0.98 20.55 11.20
N ALA A 106 -1.89 20.44 12.15
CA ALA A 106 -1.57 19.99 13.50
C ALA A 106 -1.11 18.52 13.47
N ASN A 107 -0.19 18.17 14.36
CA ASN A 107 0.35 16.81 14.39
C ASN A 107 -0.74 15.73 14.51
N ASN A 108 -1.78 15.97 15.33
CA ASN A 108 -2.89 15.04 15.48
C ASN A 108 -3.73 14.89 14.20
N ASP A 109 -3.86 15.94 13.38
CA ASP A 109 -4.59 15.90 12.12
C ASP A 109 -3.82 15.15 11.02
N ARG A 110 -2.53 14.92 11.21
CA ARG A 110 -1.67 14.17 10.29
C ARG A 110 -1.95 12.67 10.27
N TYR A 111 -2.63 12.13 11.27
CA TYR A 111 -3.16 10.77 11.23
C TYR A 111 -4.33 10.62 10.25
N LEU A 112 -4.89 11.74 9.80
CA LEU A 112 -5.85 11.80 8.70
C LEU A 112 -5.10 11.93 7.37
N HIS A 113 -5.70 11.38 6.31
CA HIS A 113 -5.08 11.46 4.98
C HIS A 113 -5.11 12.88 4.42
N THR A 114 -4.02 13.29 3.78
CA THR A 114 -3.93 14.60 3.10
C THR A 114 -3.88 14.39 1.59
N LEU A 115 -4.74 15.08 0.85
CA LEU A 115 -4.77 15.06 -0.62
C LEU A 115 -4.34 16.42 -1.16
N VAL A 116 -3.28 16.44 -1.98
CA VAL A 116 -2.79 17.63 -2.68
C VAL A 116 -3.14 17.54 -4.16
N THR A 117 -4.06 18.39 -4.62
CA THR A 117 -4.53 18.40 -6.01
C THR A 117 -4.12 19.68 -6.73
N GLY A 118 -3.92 19.57 -8.04
CA GLY A 118 -3.59 20.70 -8.90
C GLY A 118 -3.14 20.22 -10.28
N PRO A 119 -3.17 21.08 -11.31
CA PRO A 119 -2.71 20.72 -12.64
C PRO A 119 -1.21 20.41 -12.67
N THR A 120 -0.77 19.77 -13.74
CA THR A 120 0.66 19.52 -13.97
C THR A 120 1.41 20.85 -14.04
N GLY A 121 2.59 20.93 -13.41
CA GLY A 121 3.38 22.16 -13.36
C GLY A 121 2.94 23.19 -12.30
N ALA A 122 1.84 22.98 -11.56
CA ALA A 122 1.40 23.91 -10.51
C ALA A 122 2.31 23.97 -9.27
N GLY A 123 3.37 23.16 -9.23
CA GLY A 123 4.33 23.14 -8.12
C GLY A 123 3.89 22.31 -6.92
N LYS A 124 3.03 21.29 -7.12
CA LYS A 124 2.61 20.39 -6.02
C LYS A 124 3.81 19.80 -5.28
N THR A 125 4.75 19.24 -6.02
CA THR A 125 5.96 18.63 -5.46
C THR A 125 6.89 19.68 -4.87
N SER A 126 7.28 20.69 -5.64
CA SER A 126 8.31 21.67 -5.25
C SER A 126 7.84 22.65 -4.16
N ARG A 127 6.57 23.04 -4.17
CA ARG A 127 6.06 24.08 -3.26
C ARG A 127 5.33 23.53 -2.03
N ILE A 128 4.85 22.29 -2.08
CA ILE A 128 4.09 21.67 -0.99
C ILE A 128 4.80 20.43 -0.45
N LEU A 129 4.99 19.39 -1.28
CA LEU A 129 5.50 18.12 -0.78
C LEU A 129 6.95 18.21 -0.32
N LYS A 130 7.83 18.84 -1.11
CA LYS A 130 9.26 19.01 -0.74
C LYS A 130 9.43 19.76 0.59
N PRO A 131 8.78 20.92 0.83
CA PRO A 131 8.84 21.59 2.13
C PRO A 131 8.21 20.79 3.29
N MET A 132 7.17 19.98 3.03
CA MET A 132 6.60 19.11 4.06
C MET A 132 7.58 18.00 4.45
N VAL A 133 8.17 17.32 3.46
CA VAL A 133 9.18 16.28 3.68
C VAL A 133 10.41 16.84 4.40
N GLU A 134 10.87 18.02 4.02
CA GLU A 134 12.00 18.67 4.70
C GLU A 134 11.72 18.92 6.20
N GLN A 135 10.51 19.38 6.55
CA GLN A 135 10.11 19.55 7.94
C GLN A 135 10.05 18.22 8.69
N GLU A 136 9.55 17.18 8.00
CA GLU A 136 9.50 15.82 8.55
C GLU A 136 10.90 15.27 8.82
N LEU A 137 11.84 15.42 7.88
CA LEU A 137 13.22 14.99 8.06
C LEU A 137 13.89 15.68 9.26
N LYS A 138 13.64 16.97 9.46
CA LYS A 138 14.11 17.70 10.65
C LYS A 138 13.51 17.15 11.94
N ALA A 139 12.23 16.78 11.90
CA ALA A 139 11.57 16.17 13.05
C ALA A 139 12.13 14.77 13.34
N ILE A 140 12.39 13.96 12.30
CA ILE A 140 13.05 12.65 12.42
C ILE A 140 14.45 12.81 13.02
N ALA A 141 15.26 13.73 12.50
CA ALA A 141 16.61 13.98 13.03
C ALA A 141 16.61 14.35 14.51
N ARG A 142 15.66 15.20 14.93
CA ARG A 142 15.48 15.52 16.37
C ARG A 142 15.03 14.32 17.20
N SER A 143 14.13 13.51 16.63
CA SER A 143 13.60 12.32 17.29
C SER A 143 14.68 11.25 17.49
N LEU A 144 15.59 11.08 16.52
CA LEU A 144 16.74 10.19 16.62
C LEU A 144 17.62 10.52 17.84
N VAL A 145 17.91 11.82 18.06
CA VAL A 145 18.69 12.27 19.23
C VAL A 145 17.97 12.00 20.53
N ARG A 146 16.64 12.02 20.53
CA ARG A 146 15.79 11.79 21.74
C ARG A 146 15.46 10.31 21.96
N GLY A 147 15.83 9.41 21.04
CA GLY A 147 15.46 8.00 21.08
C GLY A 147 13.96 7.75 20.86
N ILE A 148 13.25 8.68 20.21
CA ILE A 148 11.82 8.55 19.89
C ILE A 148 11.71 8.01 18.47
N PRO A 149 11.05 6.86 18.22
CA PRO A 149 10.92 6.31 16.88
C PRO A 149 10.03 7.19 16.00
N ARG A 150 10.54 7.54 14.81
CA ARG A 150 9.80 8.28 13.79
C ARG A 150 10.37 7.93 12.42
N GLY A 151 9.54 7.48 11.50
CA GLY A 151 9.93 7.09 10.16
C GLY A 151 9.13 7.83 9.09
N LEU A 152 9.65 7.85 7.87
CA LEU A 152 9.00 8.40 6.69
C LEU A 152 9.15 7.42 5.52
N THR A 153 8.06 7.13 4.82
CA THR A 153 8.10 6.40 3.56
C THR A 153 7.67 7.31 2.42
N VAL A 154 8.48 7.37 1.37
CA VAL A 154 8.20 8.13 0.15
C VAL A 154 8.18 7.16 -1.03
N ILE A 155 7.08 7.16 -1.78
CA ILE A 155 6.91 6.36 -3.01
C ILE A 155 6.73 7.35 -4.16
N GLU A 156 7.63 7.31 -5.13
CA GLU A 156 7.66 8.28 -6.23
C GLU A 156 7.84 7.55 -7.57
N PRO A 157 6.85 7.65 -8.48
CA PRO A 157 6.92 6.94 -9.76
C PRO A 157 7.75 7.65 -10.83
N LYS A 158 8.23 8.88 -10.59
CA LYS A 158 8.97 9.68 -11.59
C LYS A 158 10.46 9.82 -11.32
N GLY A 159 10.93 9.48 -10.14
CA GLY A 159 12.33 9.43 -9.78
C GLY A 159 12.95 10.73 -9.27
N ASP A 160 12.61 11.89 -9.79
CA ASP A 160 13.24 13.16 -9.44
C ASP A 160 13.08 13.53 -7.96
N PHE A 161 11.87 13.39 -7.45
CA PHE A 161 11.57 13.70 -6.04
C PHE A 161 12.17 12.67 -5.08
N ALA A 162 12.27 11.41 -5.49
CA ALA A 162 12.91 10.36 -4.71
C ALA A 162 14.39 10.68 -4.43
N ALA A 163 15.12 11.11 -5.47
CA ALA A 163 16.51 11.53 -5.33
C ALA A 163 16.65 12.75 -4.41
N ASP A 164 15.79 13.77 -4.60
CA ASP A 164 15.75 14.96 -3.74
C ASP A 164 15.54 14.59 -2.26
N VAL A 165 14.64 13.65 -1.96
CA VAL A 165 14.37 13.21 -0.59
C VAL A 165 15.56 12.50 0.01
N ALA A 166 16.23 11.63 -0.74
CA ALA A 166 17.43 10.94 -0.28
C ALA A 166 18.56 11.94 0.03
N GLU A 167 18.79 12.92 -0.84
CA GLU A 167 19.78 13.97 -0.63
C GLU A 167 19.46 14.81 0.62
N MET A 168 18.20 15.24 0.78
CA MET A 168 17.78 15.96 1.97
C MET A 168 17.95 15.15 3.25
N ALA A 169 17.64 13.85 3.22
CA ALA A 169 17.81 12.99 4.38
C ALA A 169 19.29 12.84 4.77
N HIS A 170 20.18 12.68 3.80
CA HIS A 170 21.65 12.72 4.03
C HIS A 170 22.10 14.06 4.64
N TYR A 171 21.59 15.18 4.14
CA TYR A 171 21.90 16.49 4.68
C TYR A 171 21.53 16.65 6.16
N TYR A 172 20.41 16.03 6.59
CA TYR A 172 19.96 16.04 7.99
C TYR A 172 20.52 14.87 8.83
N ASN A 173 21.42 14.06 8.28
CA ASN A 173 21.95 12.86 8.90
C ASN A 173 20.86 11.86 9.34
N VAL A 174 19.82 11.73 8.53
CA VAL A 174 18.75 10.75 8.73
C VAL A 174 19.08 9.50 7.92
N PRO A 175 19.05 8.29 8.51
CA PRO A 175 19.27 7.05 7.78
C PRO A 175 18.26 6.87 6.64
N VAL A 176 18.75 6.51 5.45
CA VAL A 176 17.93 6.33 4.25
C VAL A 176 18.12 4.93 3.71
N LEU A 177 17.00 4.29 3.40
CA LEU A 177 16.94 3.12 2.54
C LEU A 177 16.38 3.56 1.19
N TYR A 178 17.10 3.30 0.13
CA TYR A 178 16.71 3.71 -1.21
C TYR A 178 16.50 2.47 -2.09
N VAL A 179 15.24 2.25 -2.44
CA VAL A 179 14.83 1.15 -3.34
C VAL A 179 14.54 1.73 -4.72
N ASP A 180 15.37 1.38 -5.69
CA ASP A 180 15.26 1.82 -7.07
C ASP A 180 15.72 0.69 -8.01
N PRO A 181 14.81 0.05 -8.72
CA PRO A 181 15.12 -1.06 -9.61
C PRO A 181 16.16 -0.74 -10.71
N LEU A 182 16.29 0.53 -11.07
CA LEU A 182 17.24 0.99 -12.10
C LEU A 182 18.67 1.15 -11.58
N ARG A 183 18.88 1.13 -10.26
CA ARG A 183 20.19 1.36 -9.65
C ARG A 183 20.87 0.03 -9.31
N LYS A 184 22.18 -0.01 -9.52
CA LYS A 184 23.00 -1.17 -9.13
C LYS A 184 23.23 -1.26 -7.61
N ASP A 185 23.22 -0.13 -6.93
CA ASP A 185 23.42 0.03 -5.49
C ASP A 185 22.08 0.16 -4.72
N THR A 186 21.01 -0.33 -5.31
CA THR A 186 19.69 -0.33 -4.67
C THR A 186 19.68 -1.20 -3.43
N SER A 187 18.94 -0.76 -2.42
CA SER A 187 18.62 -1.61 -1.28
C SER A 187 17.73 -2.78 -1.73
N LYS A 188 17.99 -3.96 -1.16
CA LYS A 188 17.29 -5.20 -1.51
C LYS A 188 16.20 -5.50 -0.51
N PHE A 189 15.06 -5.89 -1.02
CA PHE A 189 13.89 -6.18 -0.21
C PHE A 189 13.16 -7.40 -0.75
N ASN A 190 13.19 -8.50 -0.03
CA ASN A 190 12.39 -9.68 -0.35
C ASN A 190 10.99 -9.56 0.29
N PRO A 191 9.93 -9.41 -0.50
CA PRO A 191 8.57 -9.27 0.03
C PRO A 191 8.03 -10.54 0.69
N LEU A 192 8.75 -11.66 0.58
CA LEU A 192 8.38 -12.96 1.15
C LEU A 192 9.14 -13.29 2.45
N GLU A 193 9.92 -12.37 3.01
CA GLU A 193 10.50 -12.50 4.35
C GLU A 193 9.49 -12.11 5.44
N GLY A 194 9.63 -12.72 6.63
CA GLY A 194 8.82 -12.44 7.81
C GLY A 194 7.87 -13.57 8.22
N ASP A 195 6.89 -13.25 9.04
CA ASP A 195 5.91 -14.21 9.56
C ASP A 195 5.14 -14.91 8.43
N PRO A 196 5.05 -16.25 8.43
CA PRO A 196 4.42 -17.01 7.35
C PRO A 196 2.99 -16.59 7.04
N ILE A 197 2.19 -16.31 8.08
CA ILE A 197 0.76 -15.97 7.92
C ILE A 197 0.64 -14.55 7.36
N LEU A 198 1.38 -13.60 7.93
CA LEU A 198 1.35 -12.20 7.49
C LEU A 198 1.83 -12.07 6.04
N VAL A 199 2.92 -12.75 5.68
CA VAL A 199 3.46 -12.76 4.31
C VAL A 199 2.47 -13.37 3.33
N ALA A 200 1.84 -14.49 3.67
CA ALA A 200 0.86 -15.13 2.80
C ALA A 200 -0.38 -14.27 2.59
N GLU A 201 -0.90 -13.62 3.64
CA GLU A 201 -2.05 -12.71 3.52
C GLU A 201 -1.70 -11.41 2.77
N ALA A 202 -0.50 -10.85 2.98
CA ALA A 202 -0.03 -9.70 2.21
C ALA A 202 0.10 -10.03 0.73
N THR A 203 0.73 -11.18 0.40
CA THR A 203 0.88 -11.64 -0.98
C THR A 203 -0.48 -11.88 -1.65
N ARG A 204 -1.42 -12.54 -0.96
CA ARG A 204 -2.79 -12.72 -1.43
C ARG A 204 -3.45 -11.37 -1.76
N THR A 205 -3.33 -10.39 -0.86
CA THR A 205 -3.96 -9.08 -1.02
C THR A 205 -3.36 -8.28 -2.19
N VAL A 206 -2.04 -8.28 -2.32
CA VAL A 206 -1.34 -7.60 -3.42
C VAL A 206 -1.71 -8.23 -4.76
N LEU A 207 -1.65 -9.55 -4.88
CA LEU A 207 -2.01 -10.25 -6.11
C LEU A 207 -3.49 -10.04 -6.46
N GLN A 208 -4.41 -10.08 -5.49
CA GLN A 208 -5.82 -9.76 -5.71
C GLN A 208 -6.01 -8.35 -6.30
N ALA A 209 -5.27 -7.36 -5.82
CA ALA A 209 -5.35 -6.00 -6.33
C ALA A 209 -4.88 -5.90 -7.79
N THR A 210 -4.01 -6.80 -8.24
CA THR A 210 -3.48 -6.84 -9.62
C THR A 210 -4.33 -7.66 -10.59
N PHE A 211 -5.24 -8.52 -10.11
CA PHE A 211 -6.06 -9.41 -10.96
C PHE A 211 -7.05 -8.69 -11.90
N GLY A 212 -7.25 -7.41 -11.76
CA GLY A 212 -8.21 -6.68 -12.59
C GLY A 212 -9.66 -7.15 -12.36
N ARG A 213 -10.53 -6.86 -13.32
CA ARG A 213 -11.94 -7.30 -13.28
C ARG A 213 -12.05 -8.73 -13.80
N GLN A 214 -12.27 -9.68 -12.92
CA GLN A 214 -12.61 -11.07 -13.27
C GLN A 214 -13.79 -11.56 -12.44
N GLU A 215 -14.37 -12.70 -12.82
CA GLU A 215 -15.45 -13.31 -12.04
C GLU A 215 -14.96 -13.68 -10.62
N ALA A 216 -15.83 -13.46 -9.64
CA ALA A 216 -15.49 -13.66 -8.23
C ALA A 216 -14.99 -15.07 -7.91
N PHE A 217 -15.49 -16.08 -8.63
CA PHE A 217 -15.04 -17.47 -8.47
C PHE A 217 -13.55 -17.63 -8.82
N TYR A 218 -13.10 -17.16 -9.99
CA TYR A 218 -11.70 -17.28 -10.42
C TYR A 218 -10.77 -16.49 -9.48
N SER A 219 -11.18 -15.27 -9.11
CA SER A 219 -10.42 -14.48 -8.13
C SER A 219 -10.21 -15.27 -6.84
N LYS A 220 -11.27 -15.91 -6.34
CA LYS A 220 -11.21 -16.65 -5.08
C LYS A 220 -10.29 -17.88 -5.15
N VAL A 221 -10.33 -18.63 -6.23
CA VAL A 221 -9.44 -19.78 -6.43
C VAL A 221 -7.97 -19.32 -6.49
N GLN A 222 -7.68 -18.23 -7.19
CA GLN A 222 -6.35 -17.67 -7.31
C GLN A 222 -5.82 -17.13 -5.98
N GLU A 223 -6.67 -16.45 -5.21
CA GLU A 223 -6.34 -15.97 -3.86
C GLU A 223 -5.95 -17.14 -2.92
N ILE A 224 -6.75 -18.20 -2.91
CA ILE A 224 -6.48 -19.39 -2.08
C ILE A 224 -5.19 -20.06 -2.53
N ALA A 225 -5.00 -20.23 -3.83
CA ALA A 225 -3.78 -20.85 -4.37
C ALA A 225 -2.54 -20.02 -4.03
N ALA A 226 -2.58 -18.68 -4.17
CA ALA A 226 -1.49 -17.80 -3.81
C ALA A 226 -1.13 -17.93 -2.33
N ARG A 227 -2.12 -17.77 -1.45
CA ARG A 227 -1.94 -17.88 0.00
C ARG A 227 -1.34 -19.22 0.41
N ASN A 228 -1.93 -20.30 -0.05
CA ASN A 228 -1.51 -21.65 0.35
C ASN A 228 -0.14 -22.02 -0.20
N THR A 229 0.21 -21.61 -1.43
CA THR A 229 1.55 -21.86 -1.98
C THR A 229 2.62 -21.08 -1.20
N VAL A 230 2.35 -19.84 -0.83
CA VAL A 230 3.28 -19.07 0.02
C VAL A 230 3.42 -19.72 1.40
N LEU A 231 2.34 -20.17 2.04
CA LEU A 231 2.41 -20.88 3.33
C LEU A 231 3.23 -22.16 3.22
N LEU A 232 3.00 -22.99 2.19
CA LEU A 232 3.78 -24.20 1.95
C LEU A 232 5.27 -23.90 1.91
N LEU A 233 5.67 -22.92 1.09
CA LEU A 233 7.07 -22.55 0.95
C LEU A 233 7.66 -21.95 2.23
N LYS A 234 6.90 -21.08 2.92
CA LYS A 234 7.33 -20.45 4.17
C LYS A 234 7.52 -21.46 5.30
N TYR A 235 6.65 -22.46 5.41
CA TYR A 235 6.80 -23.50 6.44
C TYR A 235 8.01 -24.40 6.19
N LEU A 236 8.39 -24.59 4.94
CA LEU A 236 9.56 -25.40 4.58
C LEU A 236 10.88 -24.62 4.58
N ARG A 237 10.87 -23.34 4.20
CA ARG A 237 12.08 -22.60 3.86
C ARG A 237 12.24 -21.28 4.61
N ARG A 238 11.30 -20.93 5.46
CA ARG A 238 11.32 -19.69 6.26
C ARG A 238 11.54 -18.46 5.37
N ASP A 239 12.65 -17.75 5.56
CA ASP A 239 12.98 -16.53 4.84
C ASP A 239 13.81 -16.76 3.56
N ASP A 240 14.10 -18.01 3.21
CA ASP A 240 14.77 -18.36 1.95
C ASP A 240 13.79 -18.48 0.76
N VAL A 241 12.52 -18.08 0.96
CA VAL A 241 11.51 -18.02 -0.11
C VAL A 241 11.70 -16.76 -0.92
N THR A 242 11.73 -16.88 -2.25
CA THR A 242 11.82 -15.76 -3.19
C THR A 242 10.68 -15.79 -4.20
N MET A 243 10.43 -14.67 -4.88
CA MET A 243 9.42 -14.60 -5.96
C MET A 243 9.75 -15.58 -7.10
N ASN A 244 11.04 -15.81 -7.38
CA ASN A 244 11.48 -16.81 -8.36
C ASN A 244 11.10 -18.23 -7.94
N LEU A 245 11.29 -18.59 -6.68
CA LEU A 245 10.90 -19.89 -6.17
C LEU A 245 9.39 -20.07 -6.24
N LEU A 246 8.62 -19.07 -5.82
CA LEU A 246 7.17 -19.06 -5.91
C LEU A 246 6.71 -19.26 -7.37
N SER A 247 7.29 -18.53 -8.31
CA SER A 247 7.02 -18.67 -9.75
C SER A 247 7.32 -20.06 -10.26
N GLN A 248 8.46 -20.64 -9.88
CA GLN A 248 8.86 -21.99 -10.30
C GLN A 248 7.87 -23.06 -9.80
N VAL A 249 7.46 -22.98 -8.55
CA VAL A 249 6.53 -23.93 -7.94
C VAL A 249 5.13 -23.82 -8.54
N LEU A 250 4.67 -22.60 -8.83
CA LEU A 250 3.38 -22.39 -9.51
C LEU A 250 3.39 -22.83 -10.97
N ARG A 251 4.54 -22.85 -11.64
CA ARG A 251 4.69 -23.27 -13.03
C ARG A 251 4.85 -24.76 -13.20
N ASP A 252 5.60 -25.40 -12.29
CA ASP A 252 6.00 -26.80 -12.37
C ASP A 252 5.35 -27.61 -11.26
N TYR A 253 4.30 -28.33 -11.62
CA TYR A 253 3.56 -29.16 -10.68
C TYR A 253 4.35 -30.36 -10.14
N SER A 254 5.43 -30.77 -10.81
CA SER A 254 6.35 -31.78 -10.26
C SER A 254 7.10 -31.20 -9.06
N LYS A 255 7.58 -29.97 -9.19
CA LYS A 255 8.20 -29.24 -8.06
C LYS A 255 7.20 -28.96 -6.93
N LEU A 256 5.98 -28.57 -7.27
CA LEU A 256 4.94 -28.39 -6.25
C LEU A 256 4.69 -29.69 -5.47
N ARG A 257 4.61 -30.82 -6.17
CA ARG A 257 4.44 -32.13 -5.54
C ARG A 257 5.63 -32.50 -4.63
N GLU A 258 6.85 -32.19 -5.05
CA GLU A 258 8.05 -32.40 -4.22
C GLU A 258 7.97 -31.55 -2.93
N GLU A 259 7.58 -30.28 -3.00
CA GLU A 259 7.46 -29.44 -1.81
C GLU A 259 6.32 -29.91 -0.89
N VAL A 260 5.19 -30.36 -1.43
CA VAL A 260 4.10 -30.94 -0.64
C VAL A 260 4.54 -32.20 0.08
N ASN A 261 5.27 -33.12 -0.61
CA ASN A 261 5.82 -34.32 0.01
C ASN A 261 6.81 -33.97 1.13
N ARG A 262 7.70 -33.00 0.91
CA ARG A 262 8.62 -32.50 1.95
C ARG A 262 7.89 -31.96 3.19
N LEU A 263 6.78 -31.24 2.99
CA LEU A 263 5.98 -30.77 4.12
C LEU A 263 5.34 -31.92 4.87
N LYS A 264 4.85 -32.94 4.15
CA LYS A 264 4.28 -34.15 4.73
C LYS A 264 5.30 -34.94 5.55
N ASP A 265 6.49 -35.14 4.98
CA ASP A 265 7.60 -35.82 5.68
C ASP A 265 8.00 -35.01 6.94
N LEU A 266 8.12 -33.69 6.80
CA LEU A 266 8.41 -32.78 7.94
C LEU A 266 7.37 -32.92 9.06
N CYS A 267 6.08 -33.01 8.72
CA CYS A 267 5.01 -33.17 9.72
C CYS A 267 5.11 -34.50 10.46
N GLN A 268 5.52 -35.59 9.77
CA GLN A 268 5.73 -36.89 10.39
C GLN A 268 6.92 -36.88 11.36
N ASP A 269 7.97 -36.15 11.05
CA ASP A 269 9.24 -36.15 11.77
C ASP A 269 9.37 -34.98 12.78
N LEU A 270 8.30 -34.20 13.05
CA LEU A 270 8.36 -33.01 13.91
C LEU A 270 8.91 -33.28 15.30
N ASP A 271 8.48 -34.38 15.95
CA ASP A 271 8.92 -34.72 17.29
C ASP A 271 10.43 -35.13 17.30
N ASP A 272 10.87 -35.84 16.30
CA ASP A 272 12.29 -36.24 16.15
C ASP A 272 13.16 -35.03 15.83
N ASN A 273 12.67 -34.11 14.96
CA ASN A 273 13.36 -32.85 14.66
C ASN A 273 13.49 -31.95 15.87
N ILE A 274 12.47 -31.85 16.75
CA ILE A 274 12.53 -31.12 18.01
C ILE A 274 13.59 -31.73 18.95
N LEU A 275 13.65 -33.05 19.06
CA LEU A 275 14.63 -33.75 19.89
C LEU A 275 16.06 -33.55 19.38
N GLU A 276 16.28 -33.66 18.08
CA GLU A 276 17.57 -33.43 17.45
C GLU A 276 18.03 -31.97 17.61
N ALA A 277 17.17 -31.01 17.36
CA ALA A 277 17.47 -29.59 17.55
C ALA A 277 17.86 -29.29 19.02
N LYS A 278 17.16 -29.88 19.99
CA LYS A 278 17.52 -29.79 21.42
C LYS A 278 18.88 -30.38 21.70
N ARG A 279 19.19 -31.55 21.12
CA ARG A 279 20.49 -32.23 21.29
C ARG A 279 21.63 -31.35 20.76
N LEU A 280 21.41 -30.68 19.64
CA LEU A 280 22.38 -29.77 19.00
C LEU A 280 22.46 -28.39 19.67
N GLY A 281 21.57 -28.07 20.60
CA GLY A 281 21.50 -26.76 21.27
C GLY A 281 21.04 -25.63 20.35
N ASN A 282 20.32 -25.94 19.27
CA ASN A 282 19.81 -24.95 18.32
C ASN A 282 18.43 -24.47 18.77
N GLU A 283 18.40 -23.40 19.57
CA GLU A 283 17.16 -22.85 20.14
C GLU A 283 16.21 -22.33 19.06
N ASP A 284 16.72 -21.76 17.98
CA ASP A 284 15.90 -21.24 16.87
C ASP A 284 15.14 -22.37 16.14
N GLU A 285 15.79 -23.50 15.93
CA GLU A 285 15.13 -24.68 15.33
C GLU A 285 14.15 -25.32 16.31
N VAL A 286 14.48 -25.41 17.58
CA VAL A 286 13.54 -25.89 18.61
C VAL A 286 12.28 -25.04 18.62
N ALA A 287 12.43 -23.72 18.61
CA ALA A 287 11.30 -22.81 18.56
C ALA A 287 10.47 -22.99 17.29
N TRP A 288 11.12 -23.11 16.14
CA TRP A 288 10.46 -23.28 14.86
C TRP A 288 9.68 -24.60 14.77
N TYR A 289 10.29 -25.75 15.05
CA TYR A 289 9.60 -27.04 15.00
C TYR A 289 8.51 -27.15 16.07
N SER A 290 8.70 -26.54 17.24
CA SER A 290 7.65 -26.45 18.27
C SER A 290 6.46 -25.59 17.80
N TYR A 291 6.73 -24.51 17.08
CA TYR A 291 5.68 -23.71 16.44
C TYR A 291 4.92 -24.56 15.39
N LEU A 292 5.63 -25.25 14.47
CA LEU A 292 4.99 -26.11 13.48
C LEU A 292 4.14 -27.20 14.15
N LYS A 293 4.64 -27.83 15.22
CA LYS A 293 3.88 -28.82 16.00
C LYS A 293 2.60 -28.22 16.60
N SER A 294 2.65 -26.98 17.06
CA SER A 294 1.46 -26.28 17.60
C SER A 294 0.37 -26.02 16.57
N ILE A 295 0.70 -26.03 15.28
CA ILE A 295 -0.22 -25.81 14.17
C ILE A 295 -0.39 -27.04 13.28
N GLU A 296 -0.02 -28.22 13.75
CA GLU A 296 0.02 -29.48 12.97
C GLU A 296 -1.28 -29.74 12.18
N SER A 297 -2.44 -29.58 12.80
CA SER A 297 -3.74 -29.71 12.12
C SER A 297 -3.90 -28.76 10.90
N ARG A 298 -3.31 -27.56 10.96
CA ARG A 298 -3.35 -26.61 9.82
C ARG A 298 -2.37 -27.03 8.73
N LEU A 299 -1.27 -27.68 9.09
CA LEU A 299 -0.34 -28.24 8.12
C LEU A 299 -0.98 -29.41 7.38
N ASP A 300 -1.70 -30.30 8.09
CA ASP A 300 -2.46 -31.39 7.49
C ASP A 300 -3.54 -30.88 6.54
N ASP A 301 -4.27 -29.83 6.93
CA ASP A 301 -5.26 -29.17 6.06
C ASP A 301 -4.60 -28.61 4.80
N LEU A 302 -3.40 -28.02 4.94
CA LEU A 302 -2.65 -27.47 3.83
C LEU A 302 -2.15 -28.56 2.88
N VAL A 303 -1.63 -29.67 3.41
CA VAL A 303 -1.24 -30.84 2.61
C VAL A 303 -2.45 -31.41 1.89
N SER A 304 -3.56 -31.58 2.59
CA SER A 304 -4.82 -32.09 2.02
C SER A 304 -5.34 -31.21 0.88
N TYR A 305 -5.29 -29.88 1.04
CA TYR A 305 -5.63 -28.96 -0.04
C TYR A 305 -4.82 -29.23 -1.31
N PHE A 306 -3.51 -29.38 -1.19
CA PHE A 306 -2.68 -29.64 -2.36
C PHE A 306 -2.91 -31.03 -2.95
N GLU A 307 -2.97 -32.08 -2.11
CA GLU A 307 -3.15 -33.46 -2.58
C GLU A 307 -4.51 -33.67 -3.28
N VAL A 308 -5.58 -33.07 -2.76
CA VAL A 308 -6.93 -33.27 -3.28
C VAL A 308 -7.28 -32.29 -4.39
N GLU A 309 -7.10 -30.98 -4.14
CA GLU A 309 -7.62 -29.95 -5.04
C GLU A 309 -6.63 -29.59 -6.16
N VAL A 310 -5.32 -29.58 -5.88
CA VAL A 310 -4.32 -29.07 -6.84
C VAL A 310 -3.62 -30.20 -7.59
N LEU A 311 -3.32 -31.30 -6.93
CA LEU A 311 -2.55 -32.44 -7.50
C LEU A 311 -3.38 -33.71 -7.70
N GLY A 312 -4.65 -33.71 -7.25
CA GLY A 312 -5.59 -34.84 -7.35
C GLY A 312 -6.37 -34.87 -8.66
N ASP A 313 -7.50 -35.56 -8.66
CA ASP A 313 -8.31 -35.79 -9.86
C ASP A 313 -8.87 -34.51 -10.50
N GLN A 314 -9.03 -33.44 -9.73
CA GLN A 314 -9.49 -32.13 -10.21
C GLN A 314 -8.36 -31.20 -10.68
N ALA A 315 -7.11 -31.68 -10.66
CA ALA A 315 -5.90 -30.88 -10.96
C ALA A 315 -6.04 -30.05 -12.23
N GLN A 316 -6.51 -30.65 -13.33
CA GLN A 316 -6.63 -29.94 -14.61
C GLN A 316 -7.52 -28.69 -14.54
N LYS A 317 -8.63 -28.75 -13.79
CA LYS A 317 -9.53 -27.59 -13.62
C LYS A 317 -8.90 -26.54 -12.73
N THR A 318 -8.33 -26.95 -11.61
CA THR A 318 -7.65 -26.04 -10.68
C THR A 318 -6.50 -25.31 -11.37
N HIS A 319 -5.72 -26.00 -12.21
CA HIS A 319 -4.65 -25.41 -13.00
C HIS A 319 -5.15 -24.33 -13.98
N GLN A 320 -6.27 -24.60 -14.66
CA GLN A 320 -6.85 -23.61 -15.55
C GLN A 320 -7.31 -22.36 -14.79
N PHE A 321 -7.93 -22.53 -13.62
CA PHE A 321 -8.39 -21.41 -12.80
C PHE A 321 -7.25 -20.62 -12.18
N ALA A 322 -6.15 -21.30 -11.81
CA ALA A 322 -4.96 -20.67 -11.24
C ALA A 322 -4.00 -20.08 -12.30
N MET A 323 -4.28 -20.22 -13.60
CA MET A 323 -3.40 -19.73 -14.67
C MET A 323 -3.14 -18.20 -14.55
N GLY A 324 -4.16 -17.41 -14.20
CA GLY A 324 -4.00 -15.97 -14.01
C GLY A 324 -3.00 -15.63 -12.90
N LEU A 325 -3.05 -16.33 -11.77
CA LEU A 325 -2.08 -16.22 -10.69
C LEU A 325 -0.66 -16.50 -11.18
N ARG A 326 -0.48 -17.64 -11.87
CA ARG A 326 0.83 -18.04 -12.38
C ARG A 326 1.43 -16.97 -13.28
N LEU A 327 0.66 -16.46 -14.26
CA LEU A 327 1.13 -15.44 -15.20
C LEU A 327 1.54 -14.15 -14.48
N GLN A 328 0.79 -13.71 -13.48
CA GLN A 328 1.14 -12.53 -12.70
C GLN A 328 2.41 -12.69 -11.88
N VAL A 329 2.56 -13.83 -11.22
CA VAL A 329 3.79 -14.12 -10.47
C VAL A 329 4.99 -14.25 -11.42
N GLU A 330 4.80 -14.86 -12.61
CA GLU A 330 5.83 -14.93 -13.65
C GLU A 330 6.23 -13.55 -14.15
N ASP A 331 5.28 -12.63 -14.36
CA ASP A 331 5.55 -11.24 -14.77
C ASP A 331 6.40 -10.49 -13.73
N ILE A 332 6.04 -10.63 -12.45
CA ILE A 332 6.78 -9.99 -11.35
C ILE A 332 8.18 -10.61 -11.22
N ALA A 333 8.27 -11.94 -11.17
CA ALA A 333 9.53 -12.67 -10.98
C ALA A 333 10.47 -12.58 -12.18
N GLY A 334 9.91 -12.52 -13.40
CA GLY A 334 10.65 -12.43 -14.66
C GLY A 334 11.07 -11.01 -15.04
N ASN A 335 10.59 -9.99 -14.35
CA ASN A 335 11.01 -8.62 -14.60
C ASN A 335 12.46 -8.43 -14.12
N GLU A 336 13.40 -8.23 -15.05
CA GLU A 336 14.83 -8.11 -14.75
C GLU A 336 15.14 -6.97 -13.77
N LEU A 337 14.44 -5.84 -13.87
CA LEU A 337 14.65 -4.69 -12.99
C LEU A 337 14.17 -5.00 -11.56
N LEU A 338 12.97 -5.54 -11.43
CA LEU A 338 12.43 -5.95 -10.13
C LEU A 338 13.21 -7.09 -9.51
N SER A 339 13.68 -8.05 -10.32
CA SER A 339 14.44 -9.22 -9.86
C SER A 339 15.66 -8.84 -9.02
N ASN A 340 16.36 -7.75 -9.38
CA ASN A 340 17.50 -7.25 -8.62
C ASN A 340 17.15 -6.77 -7.20
N VAL A 341 15.89 -6.41 -6.98
CA VAL A 341 15.40 -5.90 -5.69
C VAL A 341 14.75 -6.99 -4.86
N ILE A 342 13.88 -7.82 -5.48
CA ILE A 342 12.96 -8.69 -4.76
C ILE A 342 13.34 -10.20 -4.74
N ASN A 343 14.26 -10.64 -5.61
CA ASN A 343 14.64 -12.07 -5.72
C ASN A 343 15.94 -12.38 -4.96
N CYS A 344 16.10 -11.82 -3.80
CA CYS A 344 17.31 -11.98 -2.98
C CYS A 344 16.93 -11.93 -1.50
N LYS A 345 17.87 -12.19 -0.63
CA LYS A 345 17.70 -11.91 0.80
C LYS A 345 17.71 -10.38 1.02
N SER A 346 16.84 -9.89 1.87
CA SER A 346 16.81 -8.46 2.22
C SER A 346 18.12 -8.05 2.89
N ASP A 347 18.66 -6.92 2.48
CA ASP A 347 19.77 -6.24 3.20
C ASP A 347 19.19 -5.40 4.34
N ILE A 348 17.86 -5.31 4.43
CA ILE A 348 17.16 -4.36 5.27
C ILE A 348 16.08 -5.07 6.07
N ASN A 349 16.02 -4.73 7.34
CA ASN A 349 14.82 -4.95 8.13
C ASN A 349 14.03 -3.63 8.17
N LEU A 350 12.93 -3.54 7.41
CA LEU A 350 12.11 -2.34 7.31
C LEU A 350 11.52 -1.92 8.65
N ASP A 351 11.06 -2.87 9.46
CA ASP A 351 10.48 -2.59 10.78
C ASP A 351 11.51 -1.98 11.70
N VAL A 352 12.71 -2.56 11.75
CA VAL A 352 13.81 -2.02 12.55
C VAL A 352 14.21 -0.64 12.06
N HIS A 353 14.31 -0.44 10.75
CA HIS A 353 14.71 0.83 10.17
C HIS A 353 13.72 1.95 10.48
N LEU A 354 12.44 1.73 10.22
CA LEU A 354 11.39 2.73 10.44
C LEU A 354 11.15 2.99 11.94
N ASN A 355 11.20 1.94 12.77
CA ASN A 355 11.03 2.07 14.22
C ASN A 355 12.22 2.70 14.93
N ARG A 356 13.42 2.64 14.36
CA ARG A 356 14.60 3.36 14.89
C ARG A 356 14.65 4.83 14.45
N GLY A 357 13.86 5.20 13.48
CA GLY A 357 13.85 6.52 12.87
C GLY A 357 14.69 6.57 11.61
N GLY A 358 14.04 6.39 10.47
CA GLY A 358 14.69 6.41 9.16
C GLY A 358 13.71 6.75 8.06
N VAL A 359 14.24 6.86 6.85
CA VAL A 359 13.49 7.15 5.64
C VAL A 359 13.59 5.97 4.67
N LEU A 360 12.45 5.50 4.22
CA LEU A 360 12.35 4.57 3.09
C LEU A 360 11.94 5.37 1.85
N VAL A 361 12.76 5.34 0.82
CA VAL A 361 12.45 5.94 -0.48
C VAL A 361 12.31 4.82 -1.50
N ILE A 362 11.17 4.77 -2.16
CA ILE A 362 10.88 3.80 -3.22
C ILE A 362 10.64 4.57 -4.52
N ASN A 363 11.53 4.38 -5.47
CA ASN A 363 11.40 4.83 -6.84
C ASN A 363 10.84 3.69 -7.69
N THR A 364 9.68 3.92 -8.38
CA THR A 364 8.96 2.84 -9.09
C THR A 364 8.91 3.09 -10.60
#